data_197229b5fd0f049480eca4bbdc44419f
#
_entry.id   197229b5fd0f049480eca4bbdc44419f
#
_cell.length_a   1.000
_cell.length_b   1.000
_cell.length_c   1.000
_cell.angle_alpha   90.00
_cell.angle_beta   90.00
_cell.angle_gamma   90.00
#
_symmetry.space_group_name_H-M   'P 1'
#
loop_
_entity.id
_entity.type
_entity.pdbx_description
1 polymer ?
#
loop_
_entity_poly.entity_id
_entity_poly.type
_entity_poly.pdbx_seq_one_letter_code
_entity_poly.pdbx_strand_id
1 'polypeptide(L)'
;MVGFSLGEIKPRQRCLVQVLSKIDFTGKKLLHLSDDGPLIEALYEKFGEVEQSIYEGKNSLDLTEIDRSDNTYDVILCVHILEHIENDSKAIDELYRVLTVKGKLFIMVPQPAVFQNTMDWGYPDPNQHEHYRIYGKDIVDKLVRNNVNVEAHLVTDEITFKKELVYEITKESL
;
A
#
# COMPACT_ATOMS: atom_id res chain seq x y z
N MET A 1 -18.50 -21.03 7.77
CA MET A 1 -18.15 -19.75 8.40
C MET A 1 -16.87 -19.97 9.19
N VAL A 2 -15.70 -19.60 8.61
CA VAL A 2 -14.43 -19.71 9.32
C VAL A 2 -14.37 -18.49 10.25
N GLY A 3 -14.52 -18.76 11.55
CA GLY A 3 -14.47 -17.69 12.57
C GLY A 3 -13.03 -17.23 12.74
N PHE A 4 -12.69 -16.08 12.18
CA PHE A 4 -11.43 -15.43 12.45
C PHE A 4 -11.46 -14.84 13.87
N SER A 5 -10.42 -15.09 14.66
CA SER A 5 -10.24 -14.42 15.93
C SER A 5 -9.98 -12.93 15.65
N LEU A 6 -10.83 -12.04 16.17
CA LEU A 6 -10.65 -10.58 15.98
C LEU A 6 -9.29 -10.06 16.50
N GLY A 7 -8.61 -10.84 17.35
CA GLY A 7 -7.27 -10.53 17.85
C GLY A 7 -6.16 -10.70 16.81
N GLU A 8 -6.39 -11.45 15.74
CA GLU A 8 -5.40 -11.68 14.66
C GLU A 8 -5.45 -10.57 13.59
N ILE A 9 -6.55 -9.80 13.51
CA ILE A 9 -6.71 -8.74 12.53
C ILE A 9 -6.13 -7.44 13.08
N LYS A 10 -5.12 -6.90 12.40
CA LYS A 10 -4.44 -5.66 12.82
C LYS A 10 -5.29 -4.41 12.52
N PRO A 11 -5.16 -3.33 13.32
CA PRO A 11 -5.86 -2.05 13.10
C PRO A 11 -5.71 -1.53 11.66
N ARG A 12 -4.49 -1.57 11.10
CA ARG A 12 -4.22 -1.10 9.75
C ARG A 12 -5.06 -1.83 8.68
N GLN A 13 -5.29 -3.14 8.85
CA GLN A 13 -6.11 -3.93 7.91
C GLN A 13 -7.56 -3.49 7.94
N ARG A 14 -8.13 -3.27 9.15
CA ARG A 14 -9.51 -2.77 9.30
C ARG A 14 -9.66 -1.36 8.75
N CYS A 15 -8.68 -0.47 8.99
CA CYS A 15 -8.68 0.88 8.45
C CYS A 15 -8.60 0.87 6.91
N LEU A 16 -7.76 0.03 6.33
CA LEU A 16 -7.67 -0.12 4.88
C LEU A 16 -9.02 -0.59 4.29
N VAL A 17 -9.62 -1.61 4.89
CA VAL A 17 -10.93 -2.13 4.44
C VAL A 17 -12.01 -1.06 4.53
N GLN A 18 -12.02 -0.20 5.54
CA GLN A 18 -12.97 0.92 5.65
C GLN A 18 -12.84 1.89 4.45
N VAL A 19 -11.65 2.12 3.94
CA VAL A 19 -11.43 2.93 2.72
C VAL A 19 -11.89 2.16 1.49
N LEU A 20 -11.38 0.95 1.30
CA LEU A 20 -11.64 0.12 0.12
C LEU A 20 -13.12 -0.24 -0.05
N SER A 21 -13.87 -0.40 1.05
CA SER A 21 -15.29 -0.78 1.00
C SER A 21 -16.19 0.25 0.35
N LYS A 22 -15.73 1.48 0.20
CA LYS A 22 -16.48 2.60 -0.40
C LYS A 22 -16.31 2.69 -1.91
N ILE A 23 -15.45 1.84 -2.49
CA ILE A 23 -15.06 1.91 -3.90
C ILE A 23 -15.55 0.65 -4.61
N ASP A 24 -16.06 0.82 -5.83
CA ASP A 24 -16.41 -0.31 -6.70
C ASP A 24 -15.18 -0.78 -7.48
N PHE A 25 -14.80 -2.03 -7.25
CA PHE A 25 -13.67 -2.68 -7.92
C PHE A 25 -14.11 -3.79 -8.89
N THR A 26 -15.39 -3.84 -9.24
CA THR A 26 -15.94 -4.88 -10.12
C THR A 26 -15.19 -4.92 -11.47
N GLY A 27 -14.65 -6.08 -11.79
CA GLY A 27 -13.89 -6.31 -13.04
C GLY A 27 -12.49 -5.70 -13.09
N LYS A 28 -12.02 -5.06 -12.00
CA LYS A 28 -10.71 -4.44 -11.90
C LYS A 28 -9.61 -5.49 -11.65
N LYS A 29 -8.41 -5.23 -12.16
CA LYS A 29 -7.22 -6.03 -11.90
C LYS A 29 -6.44 -5.46 -10.71
N LEU A 30 -6.25 -6.29 -9.69
CA LEU A 30 -5.54 -5.96 -8.45
C LEU A 30 -4.11 -6.52 -8.46
N LEU A 31 -3.13 -5.71 -8.08
CA LEU A 31 -1.85 -6.14 -7.54
C LEU A 31 -1.84 -5.92 -6.01
N HIS A 32 -1.70 -7.01 -5.26
CA HIS A 32 -1.54 -6.96 -3.80
C HIS A 32 -0.12 -7.37 -3.42
N LEU A 33 0.65 -6.45 -2.85
CA LEU A 33 2.08 -6.58 -2.64
C LEU A 33 2.48 -7.11 -1.27
N SER A 34 1.57 -7.69 -0.50
CA SER A 34 1.88 -8.21 0.84
C SER A 34 0.99 -9.39 1.20
N ASP A 35 1.28 -10.00 2.34
CA ASP A 35 0.37 -10.90 3.04
C ASP A 35 -0.30 -10.13 4.19
N ASP A 36 -1.39 -9.43 3.87
CA ASP A 36 -2.17 -8.69 4.84
C ASP A 36 -3.29 -9.53 5.48
N GLY A 37 -3.27 -10.83 5.21
CA GLY A 37 -4.14 -11.80 5.83
C GLY A 37 -5.59 -11.78 5.34
N PRO A 38 -6.43 -12.63 5.94
CA PRO A 38 -7.73 -13.03 5.40
C PRO A 38 -8.74 -11.88 5.28
N LEU A 39 -8.59 -10.79 6.03
CA LEU A 39 -9.52 -9.67 5.93
C LEU A 39 -9.38 -8.94 4.58
N ILE A 40 -8.14 -8.77 4.10
CA ILE A 40 -7.89 -8.18 2.78
C ILE A 40 -8.20 -9.19 1.68
N GLU A 41 -7.84 -10.46 1.87
CA GLU A 41 -8.14 -11.52 0.90
C GLU A 41 -9.65 -11.70 0.68
N ALA A 42 -10.48 -11.45 1.70
CA ALA A 42 -11.94 -11.47 1.55
C ALA A 42 -12.48 -10.42 0.56
N LEU A 43 -11.67 -9.40 0.21
CA LEU A 43 -12.03 -8.43 -0.82
C LEU A 43 -11.74 -8.93 -2.24
N TYR A 44 -10.97 -10.01 -2.41
CA TYR A 44 -10.58 -10.50 -3.74
C TYR A 44 -11.76 -10.86 -4.64
N GLU A 45 -12.87 -11.33 -4.04
CA GLU A 45 -14.11 -11.63 -4.76
C GLU A 45 -14.71 -10.42 -5.49
N LYS A 46 -14.34 -9.19 -5.09
CA LYS A 46 -14.79 -7.96 -5.73
C LYS A 46 -14.01 -7.60 -6.99
N PHE A 47 -12.86 -8.24 -7.20
CA PHE A 47 -11.97 -7.97 -8.33
C PHE A 47 -12.19 -8.97 -9.46
N GLY A 48 -11.89 -8.56 -10.70
CA GLY A 48 -11.92 -9.46 -11.86
C GLY A 48 -10.70 -10.37 -11.93
N GLU A 49 -9.54 -9.83 -11.53
CA GLU A 49 -8.27 -10.57 -11.49
C GLU A 49 -7.45 -10.08 -10.30
N VAL A 50 -6.79 -11.01 -9.61
CA VAL A 50 -5.91 -10.71 -8.48
C VAL A 50 -4.55 -11.34 -8.68
N GLU A 51 -3.51 -10.53 -8.65
CA GLU A 51 -2.12 -10.96 -8.54
C GLU A 51 -1.60 -10.57 -7.16
N GLN A 52 -1.12 -11.57 -6.39
CA GLN A 52 -0.46 -11.34 -5.11
C GLN A 52 1.04 -11.58 -5.26
N SER A 53 1.84 -10.64 -4.75
CA SER A 53 3.29 -10.74 -4.64
C SER A 53 3.69 -10.70 -3.17
N ILE A 54 4.43 -11.70 -2.71
CA ILE A 54 4.91 -11.81 -1.33
C ILE A 54 6.44 -11.85 -1.37
N TYR A 55 7.08 -10.98 -0.59
CA TYR A 55 8.55 -10.93 -0.49
C TYR A 55 9.11 -12.30 -0.08
N GLU A 56 10.15 -12.76 -0.78
CA GLU A 56 10.75 -14.11 -0.63
C GLU A 56 9.77 -15.28 -0.76
N GLY A 57 8.56 -15.02 -1.22
CA GLY A 57 7.48 -15.98 -1.37
C GLY A 57 7.04 -16.17 -2.82
N LYS A 58 5.77 -16.52 -2.96
CA LYS A 58 5.15 -16.72 -4.26
C LYS A 58 5.09 -15.39 -5.06
N ASN A 59 5.52 -15.42 -6.33
CA ASN A 59 5.48 -14.28 -7.25
C ASN A 59 6.18 -13.04 -6.69
N SER A 60 7.31 -13.21 -5.99
CA SER A 60 8.07 -12.07 -5.46
C SER A 60 8.50 -11.12 -6.57
N LEU A 61 8.08 -9.85 -6.48
CA LEU A 61 8.46 -8.78 -7.40
C LEU A 61 9.52 -7.88 -6.76
N ASP A 62 10.52 -7.50 -7.54
CA ASP A 62 11.37 -6.36 -7.19
C ASP A 62 10.62 -5.07 -7.52
N LEU A 63 10.23 -4.33 -6.48
CA LEU A 63 9.47 -3.09 -6.68
C LEU A 63 10.30 -1.96 -7.29
N THR A 64 11.62 -2.10 -7.33
CA THR A 64 12.47 -1.12 -8.04
C THR A 64 12.61 -1.43 -9.54
N GLU A 65 12.14 -2.62 -9.98
CA GLU A 65 12.18 -3.06 -11.39
C GLU A 65 11.06 -4.09 -11.62
N ILE A 66 9.80 -3.62 -11.61
CA ILE A 66 8.64 -4.51 -11.74
C ILE A 66 8.58 -5.10 -13.14
N ASP A 67 8.77 -6.43 -13.25
CA ASP A 67 8.67 -7.17 -14.51
C ASP A 67 7.20 -7.30 -14.97
N ARG A 68 6.59 -6.18 -15.26
CA ARG A 68 5.23 -6.05 -15.81
C ARG A 68 5.17 -4.84 -16.74
N SER A 69 4.29 -4.91 -17.75
CA SER A 69 4.08 -3.81 -18.68
C SER A 69 3.49 -2.58 -17.99
N ASP A 70 3.67 -1.42 -18.64
CA ASP A 70 3.01 -0.20 -18.22
C ASP A 70 1.49 -0.37 -18.22
N ASN A 71 0.81 0.32 -17.30
CA ASN A 71 -0.65 0.33 -17.21
C ASN A 71 -1.28 -1.08 -17.15
N THR A 72 -0.73 -1.96 -16.31
CA THR A 72 -1.18 -3.35 -16.14
C THR A 72 -2.27 -3.50 -15.08
N TYR A 73 -2.23 -2.72 -14.01
CA TYR A 73 -3.12 -2.89 -12.86
C TYR A 73 -4.04 -1.69 -12.67
N ASP A 74 -5.31 -1.96 -12.41
CA ASP A 74 -6.29 -0.93 -12.07
C ASP A 74 -6.20 -0.50 -10.61
N VAL A 75 -5.78 -1.43 -9.75
CA VAL A 75 -5.64 -1.21 -8.31
C VAL A 75 -4.35 -1.85 -7.82
N ILE A 76 -3.62 -1.12 -6.95
CA ILE A 76 -2.43 -1.64 -6.29
C ILE A 76 -2.57 -1.39 -4.78
N LEU A 77 -2.29 -2.41 -3.96
CA LEU A 77 -2.17 -2.29 -2.51
C LEU A 77 -0.71 -2.46 -2.12
N CYS A 78 -0.12 -1.41 -1.53
CA CYS A 78 1.26 -1.37 -1.04
C CYS A 78 1.24 -0.98 0.45
N VAL A 79 1.20 -2.00 1.31
CA VAL A 79 0.96 -1.84 2.75
C VAL A 79 2.17 -2.29 3.54
N HIS A 80 2.83 -1.37 4.23
CA HIS A 80 4.02 -1.64 5.04
C HIS A 80 5.14 -2.34 4.26
N ILE A 81 5.51 -1.75 3.11
CA ILE A 81 6.55 -2.27 2.21
C ILE A 81 7.62 -1.22 1.91
N LEU A 82 7.23 0.03 1.64
CA LEU A 82 8.16 1.06 1.17
C LEU A 82 9.30 1.33 2.18
N GLU A 83 9.04 1.17 3.46
CA GLU A 83 10.04 1.32 4.53
C GLU A 83 11.19 0.29 4.44
N HIS A 84 10.95 -0.85 3.78
CA HIS A 84 11.94 -1.91 3.58
C HIS A 84 12.74 -1.77 2.27
N ILE A 85 12.42 -0.79 1.42
CA ILE A 85 13.05 -0.62 0.11
C ILE A 85 14.08 0.51 0.18
N GLU A 86 15.35 0.22 -0.15
CA GLU A 86 16.42 1.20 -0.15
C GLU A 86 16.09 2.38 -1.06
N ASN A 87 15.76 2.12 -2.33
CA ASN A 87 15.36 3.14 -3.30
C ASN A 87 13.84 3.22 -3.43
N ASP A 88 13.19 3.77 -2.41
CA ASP A 88 11.74 3.94 -2.36
C ASP A 88 11.19 4.82 -3.49
N SER A 89 11.95 5.81 -3.92
CA SER A 89 11.54 6.72 -5.01
C SER A 89 11.42 5.95 -6.33
N LYS A 90 12.37 5.04 -6.62
CA LYS A 90 12.32 4.19 -7.81
C LYS A 90 11.13 3.21 -7.72
N ALA A 91 10.89 2.65 -6.54
CA ALA A 91 9.72 1.78 -6.32
C ALA A 91 8.40 2.51 -6.56
N ILE A 92 8.26 3.74 -6.05
CA ILE A 92 7.06 4.56 -6.29
C ILE A 92 6.88 4.85 -7.79
N ASP A 93 7.95 5.19 -8.50
CA ASP A 93 7.88 5.45 -9.95
C ASP A 93 7.46 4.19 -10.73
N GLU A 94 7.94 3.00 -10.36
CA GLU A 94 7.53 1.72 -10.94
C GLU A 94 6.06 1.39 -10.63
N LEU A 95 5.61 1.61 -9.39
CA LEU A 95 4.19 1.46 -9.04
C LEU A 95 3.30 2.36 -9.90
N TYR A 96 3.72 3.60 -10.15
CA TYR A 96 3.00 4.51 -11.04
C TYR A 96 3.06 4.07 -12.50
N ARG A 97 4.18 3.51 -12.95
CA ARG A 97 4.32 3.00 -14.31
C ARG A 97 3.32 1.88 -14.60
N VAL A 98 3.25 0.89 -13.70
CA VAL A 98 2.37 -0.28 -13.90
C VAL A 98 0.91 -0.02 -13.57
N LEU A 99 0.58 1.10 -12.90
CA LEU A 99 -0.79 1.51 -12.62
C LEU A 99 -1.45 2.07 -13.88
N THR A 100 -2.69 1.68 -14.18
CA THR A 100 -3.47 2.20 -15.31
C THR A 100 -3.84 3.68 -15.10
N VAL A 101 -4.12 4.39 -16.19
CA VAL A 101 -4.75 5.73 -16.11
C VAL A 101 -6.13 5.58 -15.43
N LYS A 102 -6.42 6.46 -14.47
CA LYS A 102 -7.57 6.37 -13.55
C LYS A 102 -7.51 5.18 -12.58
N GLY A 103 -6.42 4.43 -12.58
CA GLY A 103 -6.14 3.41 -11.57
C GLY A 103 -5.85 4.02 -10.19
N LYS A 104 -5.98 3.20 -9.16
CA LYS A 104 -5.81 3.60 -7.76
C LYS A 104 -4.69 2.80 -7.09
N LEU A 105 -3.76 3.51 -6.46
CA LEU A 105 -2.72 2.93 -5.60
C LEU A 105 -3.01 3.33 -4.16
N PHE A 106 -3.08 2.34 -3.27
CA PHE A 106 -3.22 2.56 -1.83
C PHE A 106 -1.91 2.25 -1.14
N ILE A 107 -1.39 3.24 -0.42
CA ILE A 107 -0.14 3.13 0.34
C ILE A 107 -0.43 3.31 1.82
N MET A 108 0.12 2.43 2.63
CA MET A 108 0.23 2.59 4.08
C MET A 108 1.67 2.34 4.50
N VAL A 109 2.15 3.16 5.43
CA VAL A 109 3.46 3.01 6.07
C VAL A 109 3.33 3.13 7.58
N PRO A 110 4.24 2.55 8.38
CA PRO A 110 4.18 2.65 9.83
C PRO A 110 4.24 4.11 10.31
N GLN A 111 3.28 4.50 11.15
CA GLN A 111 3.26 5.70 11.99
C GLN A 111 3.56 7.06 11.28
N PRO A 112 3.09 7.34 10.04
CA PRO A 112 3.45 8.58 9.35
C PRO A 112 2.90 9.83 10.06
N ALA A 113 1.85 9.70 10.89
CA ALA A 113 1.24 10.82 11.60
C ALA A 113 2.01 11.26 12.85
N VAL A 114 2.98 10.48 13.33
CA VAL A 114 3.73 10.75 14.56
C VAL A 114 4.86 11.75 14.32
N PHE A 115 5.59 11.59 13.23
CA PHE A 115 6.75 12.42 12.90
C PHE A 115 6.43 13.44 11.81
N GLN A 116 7.07 14.61 11.87
CA GLN A 116 6.95 15.61 10.79
C GLN A 116 7.80 15.21 9.59
N ASN A 117 9.04 14.80 9.84
CA ASN A 117 10.00 14.48 8.81
C ASN A 117 10.37 13.00 8.85
N THR A 118 10.58 12.42 7.69
CA THR A 118 11.12 11.08 7.52
C THR A 118 12.52 11.01 8.11
N MET A 119 12.77 9.96 8.87
CA MET A 119 14.10 9.59 9.35
C MET A 119 14.59 8.43 8.51
N ASP A 120 15.61 8.67 7.69
CA ASP A 120 16.21 7.68 6.81
C ASP A 120 17.67 7.48 7.23
N TRP A 121 18.05 6.27 7.58
CA TRP A 121 19.42 5.91 7.98
C TRP A 121 20.20 5.16 6.91
N GLY A 122 19.57 4.88 5.75
CA GLY A 122 20.24 4.39 4.54
C GLY A 122 20.72 2.93 4.58
N TYR A 123 20.25 2.17 5.55
CA TYR A 123 20.52 0.73 5.68
C TYR A 123 19.37 0.02 6.39
N PRO A 124 19.17 -1.31 6.19
CA PRO A 124 18.15 -2.05 6.92
C PRO A 124 18.56 -2.21 8.39
N ASP A 125 17.88 -1.52 9.31
CA ASP A 125 18.22 -1.58 10.74
C ASP A 125 17.53 -2.78 11.40
N PRO A 126 18.27 -3.77 11.91
CA PRO A 126 17.71 -4.93 12.59
C PRO A 126 16.89 -4.58 13.84
N ASN A 127 17.19 -3.45 14.48
CA ASN A 127 16.43 -2.97 15.64
C ASN A 127 15.11 -2.30 15.27
N GLN A 128 14.90 -2.02 13.98
CA GLN A 128 13.72 -1.39 13.41
C GLN A 128 13.05 -2.30 12.37
N HIS A 129 13.03 -3.61 12.59
CA HIS A 129 12.39 -4.57 11.69
C HIS A 129 12.94 -4.57 10.26
N GLU A 130 14.24 -4.35 10.08
CA GLU A 130 14.90 -4.22 8.78
C GLU A 130 14.38 -3.04 7.93
N HIS A 131 13.81 -2.02 8.57
CA HIS A 131 13.43 -0.80 7.87
C HIS A 131 14.66 0.04 7.52
N TYR A 132 14.68 0.65 6.35
CA TYR A 132 15.64 1.70 5.97
C TYR A 132 15.26 3.04 6.56
N ARG A 133 13.96 3.24 6.86
CA ARG A 133 13.41 4.51 7.33
C ARG A 133 12.12 4.38 8.11
N ILE A 134 11.83 5.42 8.88
CA ILE A 134 10.49 5.68 9.41
C ILE A 134 9.98 6.95 8.72
N TYR A 135 8.86 6.81 8.02
CA TYR A 135 8.25 7.94 7.32
C TYR A 135 7.63 8.93 8.28
N GLY A 136 7.79 10.23 7.95
CA GLY A 136 7.04 11.32 8.53
C GLY A 136 5.87 11.74 7.65
N LYS A 137 5.24 12.86 7.98
CA LYS A 137 4.17 13.46 7.20
C LYS A 137 4.63 13.91 5.81
N ASP A 138 5.91 14.15 5.66
CA ASP A 138 6.61 14.51 4.41
C ASP A 138 6.66 13.39 3.36
N ILE A 139 6.19 12.18 3.68
CA ILE A 139 5.99 11.13 2.67
C ILE A 139 5.14 11.64 1.50
N VAL A 140 4.20 12.54 1.75
CA VAL A 140 3.35 13.13 0.71
C VAL A 140 4.18 13.78 -0.40
N ASP A 141 5.30 14.43 -0.05
CA ASP A 141 6.20 15.07 -1.02
C ASP A 141 6.85 14.04 -1.95
N LYS A 142 7.06 12.80 -1.45
CA LYS A 142 7.55 11.68 -2.25
C LYS A 142 6.47 11.08 -3.16
N LEU A 143 5.20 11.19 -2.79
CA LEU A 143 4.08 10.60 -3.54
C LEU A 143 3.57 11.54 -4.66
N VAL A 144 3.72 12.84 -4.51
CA VAL A 144 3.22 13.80 -5.49
C VAL A 144 4.02 13.74 -6.79
N ARG A 145 3.31 13.67 -7.92
CA ARG A 145 3.81 13.81 -9.31
C ARG A 145 2.81 14.65 -10.11
N ASN A 146 3.22 15.13 -11.29
CA ASN A 146 2.37 16.01 -12.12
C ASN A 146 1.07 15.34 -12.61
N ASN A 147 1.07 14.01 -12.71
CA ASN A 147 -0.04 13.22 -13.25
C ASN A 147 -0.69 12.30 -12.21
N VAL A 148 -0.60 12.65 -10.94
CA VAL A 148 -1.30 11.91 -9.88
C VAL A 148 -2.01 12.85 -8.93
N ASN A 149 -3.18 12.43 -8.46
CA ASN A 149 -3.87 13.04 -7.32
C ASN A 149 -3.61 12.19 -6.08
N VAL A 150 -3.23 12.81 -4.97
CA VAL A 150 -2.94 12.15 -3.70
C VAL A 150 -3.94 12.62 -2.65
N GLU A 151 -4.71 11.69 -2.10
CA GLU A 151 -5.63 11.93 -0.98
C GLU A 151 -5.16 11.15 0.25
N ALA A 152 -5.15 11.80 1.41
CA ALA A 152 -4.78 11.17 2.68
C ALA A 152 -6.02 10.96 3.55
N HIS A 153 -6.37 9.71 3.81
CA HIS A 153 -7.49 9.32 4.67
C HIS A 153 -6.98 9.00 6.07
N LEU A 154 -7.28 9.86 7.05
CA LEU A 154 -7.06 9.54 8.46
C LEU A 154 -8.24 8.71 8.96
N VAL A 155 -8.03 7.43 9.17
CA VAL A 155 -9.06 6.46 9.56
C VAL A 155 -8.84 6.02 11.00
N THR A 156 -9.91 5.94 11.76
CA THR A 156 -9.88 5.41 13.14
C THR A 156 -10.39 3.98 13.14
N ASP A 157 -9.57 3.08 13.66
CA ASP A 157 -9.99 1.69 13.91
C ASP A 157 -11.06 1.63 15.00
N GLU A 158 -12.21 1.09 14.70
CA GLU A 158 -13.39 1.07 15.58
C GLU A 158 -13.19 0.19 16.84
N ILE A 159 -12.22 -0.73 16.81
CA ILE A 159 -11.97 -1.66 17.92
C ILE A 159 -10.91 -1.11 18.87
N THR A 160 -9.79 -0.65 18.33
CA THR A 160 -8.64 -0.22 19.15
C THR A 160 -8.52 1.29 19.30
N PHE A 161 -9.33 2.06 18.55
CA PHE A 161 -9.28 3.51 18.44
C PHE A 161 -7.93 4.05 17.94
N LYS A 162 -7.06 3.20 17.41
CA LYS A 162 -5.83 3.61 16.74
C LYS A 162 -6.18 4.31 15.43
N LYS A 163 -5.38 5.33 15.10
CA LYS A 163 -5.52 6.07 13.86
C LYS A 163 -4.44 5.61 12.89
N GLU A 164 -4.85 5.37 11.65
CA GLU A 164 -3.99 4.99 10.54
C GLU A 164 -4.19 5.97 9.38
N LEU A 165 -3.13 6.23 8.62
CA LEU A 165 -3.20 6.98 7.38
C LEU A 165 -3.18 6.01 6.20
N VAL A 166 -4.17 6.15 5.32
CA VAL A 166 -4.24 5.47 4.04
C VAL A 166 -4.08 6.54 2.97
N TYR A 167 -3.01 6.48 2.19
CA TYR A 167 -2.82 7.34 1.03
C TYR A 167 -3.47 6.68 -0.18
N GLU A 168 -4.45 7.34 -0.74
CA GLU A 168 -5.09 6.96 -2.00
C GLU A 168 -4.53 7.84 -3.11
N ILE A 169 -3.89 7.22 -4.09
CA ILE A 169 -3.29 7.88 -5.23
C ILE A 169 -4.07 7.47 -6.47
N THR A 170 -4.55 8.46 -7.22
CA THR A 170 -5.20 8.23 -8.52
C THR A 170 -4.29 8.73 -9.64
N LYS A 171 -3.96 7.85 -10.59
CA LYS A 171 -3.17 8.24 -11.77
C LYS A 171 -4.07 8.97 -12.77
N GLU A 172 -3.70 10.20 -13.10
CA GLU A 172 -4.43 11.02 -14.06
C GLU A 172 -3.86 10.85 -15.48
N SER A 173 -4.65 11.22 -16.49
CA SER A 173 -4.12 11.39 -17.85
C SER A 173 -3.17 12.59 -17.89
N LEU A 174 -2.09 12.48 -18.64
CA LEU A 174 -1.23 13.61 -18.98
C LEU A 174 -2.00 14.66 -19.76
#